data_53db62abd4224d9d7b01801fdb425601
#
_entry.id   53db62abd4224d9d7b01801fdb425601
#
_cell.length_a   1.000
_cell.length_b   1.000
_cell.length_c   1.000
_cell.angle_alpha   90.00
_cell.angle_beta   90.00
_cell.angle_gamma   90.00
#
_symmetry.space_group_name_H-M   'P 1'
#
loop_
_entity.id
_entity.type
_entity.pdbx_description
1 polymer ?
#
loop_
_entity_poly.entity_id
_entity_poly.type
_entity_poly.pdbx_seq_one_letter_code
_entity_poly.pdbx_strand_id
1 'polypeptide(L)'
;MKLKIGSNTAKSFNAVIAGLLIGLGVIINTQTKPPILGALLFSFGLLTIIHLKLPLYTGKIGYLKDKLVLILVFNLIGIGITVAAYYIANPQFHELISTAASVKFEKTYAQMLFGGIFCGMLIHFAVKCKVSYLTSMAVIIFILIGAEHCIADFPYLLTTLSLPHIGKFLMVIFGNSIGAILIEKGISYDNRNI
;
A
#
# COMPACT_ATOMS: atom_id res chain seq x y z
N MET A 1 -23.71 24.87 -2.95
CA MET A 1 -24.14 24.16 -1.72
C MET A 1 -22.92 23.44 -1.14
N LYS A 2 -22.23 24.03 -0.13
CA LYS A 2 -21.10 23.38 0.53
C LYS A 2 -21.63 22.37 1.55
N LEU A 3 -21.60 21.08 1.22
CA LEU A 3 -21.85 20.03 2.20
C LEU A 3 -20.84 20.18 3.35
N LYS A 4 -21.29 20.55 4.54
CA LYS A 4 -20.51 20.48 5.78
C LYS A 4 -20.35 18.99 6.16
N ILE A 5 -19.42 18.29 5.52
CA ILE A 5 -19.02 16.95 5.91
C ILE A 5 -18.25 17.10 7.23
N GLY A 6 -18.67 16.41 8.28
CA GLY A 6 -17.99 16.42 9.57
C GLY A 6 -16.51 16.01 9.40
N SER A 7 -15.60 16.59 10.18
CA SER A 7 -14.14 16.41 10.00
C SER A 7 -13.68 14.93 10.03
N ASN A 8 -14.39 14.07 10.74
CA ASN A 8 -14.10 12.63 10.79
C ASN A 8 -14.56 11.90 9.52
N THR A 9 -15.74 12.22 9.00
CA THR A 9 -16.30 11.62 7.76
C THR A 9 -15.44 12.00 6.55
N ALA A 10 -14.97 13.24 6.48
CA ALA A 10 -14.06 13.67 5.41
C ALA A 10 -12.73 12.92 5.45
N LYS A 11 -12.17 12.66 6.64
CA LYS A 11 -10.93 11.87 6.78
C LYS A 11 -11.12 10.42 6.36
N SER A 12 -12.25 9.81 6.68
CA SER A 12 -12.59 8.44 6.27
C SER A 12 -12.73 8.34 4.75
N PHE A 13 -13.44 9.28 4.12
CA PHE A 13 -13.60 9.33 2.69
C PHE A 13 -12.25 9.52 1.97
N ASN A 14 -11.38 10.40 2.46
CA ASN A 14 -10.03 10.58 1.95
C ASN A 14 -9.18 9.30 2.05
N ALA A 15 -9.37 8.47 3.08
CA ALA A 15 -8.69 7.19 3.20
C ALA A 15 -9.22 6.18 2.17
N VAL A 16 -10.52 6.18 1.85
CA VAL A 16 -11.06 5.38 0.74
C VAL A 16 -10.43 5.81 -0.59
N ILE A 17 -10.33 7.13 -0.86
CA ILE A 17 -9.68 7.64 -2.08
C ILE A 17 -8.21 7.17 -2.16
N ALA A 18 -7.47 7.18 -1.05
CA ALA A 18 -6.11 6.65 -1.04
C ALA A 18 -6.07 5.17 -1.44
N GLY A 19 -7.00 4.36 -0.94
CA GLY A 19 -7.15 2.96 -1.34
C GLY A 19 -7.49 2.79 -2.83
N LEU A 20 -8.41 3.62 -3.36
CA LEU A 20 -8.74 3.65 -4.80
C LEU A 20 -7.49 3.88 -5.67
N LEU A 21 -6.65 4.84 -5.29
CA LEU A 21 -5.42 5.18 -6.03
C LEU A 21 -4.39 4.05 -6.00
N ILE A 22 -4.22 3.36 -4.86
CA ILE A 22 -3.36 2.17 -4.80
C ILE A 22 -3.96 1.05 -5.66
N GLY A 23 -5.28 0.90 -5.69
CA GLY A 23 -5.97 -0.08 -6.54
C GLY A 23 -5.68 0.13 -8.03
N LEU A 24 -5.71 1.36 -8.52
CA LEU A 24 -5.29 1.69 -9.88
C LEU A 24 -3.83 1.28 -10.12
N GLY A 25 -2.95 1.54 -9.16
CA GLY A 25 -1.55 1.10 -9.23
C GLY A 25 -1.41 -0.42 -9.35
N VAL A 26 -2.17 -1.19 -8.56
CA VAL A 26 -2.17 -2.66 -8.64
C VAL A 26 -2.64 -3.14 -10.00
N ILE A 27 -3.75 -2.60 -10.51
CA ILE A 27 -4.29 -2.98 -11.81
C ILE A 27 -3.26 -2.77 -12.92
N ILE A 28 -2.66 -1.58 -12.99
CA ILE A 28 -1.70 -1.27 -14.05
C ILE A 28 -0.41 -2.10 -13.92
N ASN A 29 0.09 -2.29 -12.68
CA ASN A 29 1.30 -3.08 -12.45
C ASN A 29 1.10 -4.56 -12.82
N THR A 30 -0.06 -5.14 -12.51
CA THR A 30 -0.34 -6.56 -12.83
C THR A 30 -0.43 -6.81 -14.33
N GLN A 31 -0.83 -5.83 -15.12
CA GLN A 31 -1.01 -5.96 -16.57
C GLN A 31 0.18 -5.49 -17.40
N THR A 32 1.11 -4.75 -16.80
CA THR A 32 2.18 -4.09 -17.55
C THR A 32 3.45 -4.93 -17.58
N LYS A 33 4.05 -5.02 -18.77
CA LYS A 33 5.40 -5.59 -18.95
C LYS A 33 6.26 -4.61 -19.76
N PRO A 34 7.57 -4.49 -19.52
CA PRO A 34 8.33 -5.19 -18.47
C PRO A 34 7.99 -4.68 -17.05
N PRO A 35 8.30 -5.43 -15.97
CA PRO A 35 7.93 -5.10 -14.58
C PRO A 35 8.34 -3.69 -14.13
N ILE A 36 9.46 -3.17 -14.60
CA ILE A 36 9.93 -1.81 -14.27
C ILE A 36 8.94 -0.73 -14.74
N LEU A 37 8.30 -0.93 -15.87
CA LEU A 37 7.30 0.00 -16.38
C LEU A 37 6.04 -0.05 -15.53
N GLY A 38 5.59 -1.25 -15.14
CA GLY A 38 4.46 -1.43 -14.22
C GLY A 38 4.72 -0.76 -12.87
N ALA A 39 5.92 -0.94 -12.32
CA ALA A 39 6.35 -0.32 -11.07
C ALA A 39 6.40 1.22 -11.17
N LEU A 40 6.91 1.75 -12.28
CA LEU A 40 6.90 3.20 -12.53
C LEU A 40 5.49 3.76 -12.58
N LEU A 41 4.60 3.12 -13.32
CA LEU A 41 3.21 3.55 -13.44
C LEU A 41 2.43 3.39 -12.12
N PHE A 42 2.73 2.36 -11.32
CA PHE A 42 2.19 2.22 -9.98
C PHE A 42 2.51 3.43 -9.10
N SER A 43 3.68 4.05 -9.28
CA SER A 43 4.12 5.18 -8.47
C SER A 43 3.18 6.39 -8.57
N PHE A 44 2.42 6.52 -9.65
CA PHE A 44 1.39 7.56 -9.81
C PHE A 44 0.40 7.59 -8.63
N GLY A 45 -0.05 6.41 -8.18
CA GLY A 45 -0.97 6.29 -7.05
C GLY A 45 -0.39 6.89 -5.77
N LEU A 46 0.84 6.49 -5.41
CA LEU A 46 1.50 6.99 -4.19
C LEU A 46 1.87 8.48 -4.31
N LEU A 47 2.36 8.93 -5.46
CA LEU A 47 2.65 10.35 -5.70
C LEU A 47 1.40 11.22 -5.50
N THR A 48 0.27 10.80 -6.06
CA THR A 48 -1.01 11.49 -5.91
C THR A 48 -1.46 11.53 -4.44
N ILE A 49 -1.32 10.42 -3.71
CA ILE A 49 -1.64 10.33 -2.29
C ILE A 49 -0.81 11.33 -1.47
N ILE A 50 0.49 11.40 -1.74
CA ILE A 50 1.42 12.32 -1.03
C ILE A 50 1.07 13.77 -1.38
N HIS A 51 0.87 14.08 -2.66
CA HIS A 51 0.58 15.44 -3.13
C HIS A 51 -0.75 15.95 -2.56
N LEU A 52 -1.79 15.13 -2.57
CA LEU A 52 -3.10 15.46 -2.02
C LEU A 52 -3.20 15.27 -0.49
N LYS A 53 -2.11 14.83 0.18
CA LYS A 53 -2.03 14.58 1.63
C LYS A 53 -3.09 13.59 2.14
N LEU A 54 -3.47 12.63 1.31
CA LEU A 54 -4.47 11.61 1.66
C LEU A 54 -3.92 10.65 2.74
N PRO A 55 -4.77 10.15 3.65
CA PRO A 55 -4.33 9.22 4.67
C PRO A 55 -4.16 7.82 4.09
N LEU A 56 -2.90 7.39 3.97
CA LEU A 56 -2.50 6.02 3.66
C LEU A 56 -1.88 5.40 4.90
N TYR A 57 -2.32 4.20 5.29
CA TYR A 57 -1.90 3.51 6.51
C TYR A 57 -0.37 3.45 6.63
N THR A 58 0.31 2.89 5.63
CA THR A 58 1.77 2.73 5.62
C THR A 58 2.54 4.06 5.69
N GLY A 59 1.95 5.15 5.19
CA GLY A 59 2.52 6.48 5.28
C GLY A 59 2.20 7.23 6.58
N LYS A 60 1.30 6.70 7.42
CA LYS A 60 0.90 7.33 8.70
C LYS A 60 1.43 6.62 9.93
N ILE A 61 1.91 5.40 9.81
CA ILE A 61 2.58 4.67 10.89
C ILE A 61 3.79 5.50 11.37
N GLY A 62 3.94 5.63 12.69
CA GLY A 62 4.99 6.44 13.29
C GLY A 62 4.60 7.90 13.59
N TYR A 63 3.67 8.47 12.82
CA TYR A 63 3.16 9.84 13.04
C TYR A 63 1.86 9.87 13.85
N LEU A 64 0.94 8.92 13.59
CA LEU A 64 -0.35 8.86 14.25
C LEU A 64 -0.36 7.71 15.25
N LYS A 65 -0.80 8.00 16.49
CA LYS A 65 -1.09 6.98 17.49
C LYS A 65 -2.52 6.46 17.38
N ASP A 66 -3.45 7.35 16.98
CA ASP A 66 -4.88 7.05 16.94
C ASP A 66 -5.37 6.87 15.51
N LYS A 67 -6.42 6.07 15.32
CA LYS A 67 -7.13 5.86 14.05
C LYS A 67 -6.37 5.14 12.95
N LEU A 68 -5.17 4.58 13.21
CA LEU A 68 -4.42 3.83 12.20
C LEU A 68 -5.20 2.63 11.65
N VAL A 69 -5.85 1.88 12.53
CA VAL A 69 -6.70 0.74 12.12
C VAL A 69 -7.86 1.21 11.25
N LEU A 70 -8.47 2.34 11.59
CA LEU A 70 -9.56 2.91 10.79
C LEU A 70 -9.07 3.33 9.39
N ILE A 71 -7.90 3.95 9.30
CA ILE A 71 -7.27 4.30 8.02
C ILE A 71 -7.00 3.03 7.22
N LEU A 72 -6.44 1.98 7.84
CA LEU A 72 -6.22 0.70 7.19
C LEU A 72 -7.51 0.16 6.59
N VAL A 73 -8.57 0.04 7.38
CA VAL A 73 -9.86 -0.48 6.93
C VAL A 73 -10.41 0.32 5.75
N PHE A 74 -10.40 1.65 5.81
CA PHE A 74 -10.89 2.48 4.70
C PHE A 74 -9.98 2.41 3.46
N ASN A 75 -8.66 2.25 3.62
CA ASN A 75 -7.81 1.97 2.47
C ASN A 75 -8.15 0.61 1.83
N LEU A 76 -8.39 -0.44 2.64
CA LEU A 76 -8.79 -1.77 2.13
C LEU A 76 -10.15 -1.72 1.41
N ILE A 77 -11.12 -0.97 1.94
CA ILE A 77 -12.39 -0.73 1.24
C ILE A 77 -12.15 -0.05 -0.11
N GLY A 78 -11.34 1.00 -0.15
CA GLY A 78 -11.05 1.73 -1.38
C GLY A 78 -10.43 0.85 -2.46
N ILE A 79 -9.38 0.09 -2.12
CA ILE A 79 -8.74 -0.80 -3.09
C ILE A 79 -9.69 -1.92 -3.54
N GLY A 80 -10.49 -2.47 -2.62
CA GLY A 80 -11.52 -3.47 -2.95
C GLY A 80 -12.53 -2.95 -3.96
N ILE A 81 -13.02 -1.73 -3.79
CA ILE A 81 -13.94 -1.07 -4.75
C ILE A 81 -13.29 -0.94 -6.11
N THR A 82 -12.05 -0.46 -6.20
CA THR A 82 -11.36 -0.27 -7.49
C THR A 82 -11.19 -1.59 -8.23
N VAL A 83 -10.72 -2.63 -7.55
CA VAL A 83 -10.46 -3.92 -8.17
C VAL A 83 -11.75 -4.62 -8.55
N ALA A 84 -12.79 -4.55 -7.71
CA ALA A 84 -14.11 -5.10 -8.03
C ALA A 84 -14.75 -4.40 -9.23
N ALA A 85 -14.69 -3.06 -9.29
CA ALA A 85 -15.18 -2.31 -10.45
C ALA A 85 -14.41 -2.68 -11.74
N TYR A 86 -13.10 -2.89 -11.62
CA TYR A 86 -12.28 -3.28 -12.76
C TYR A 86 -12.57 -4.71 -13.22
N TYR A 87 -12.91 -5.64 -12.33
CA TYR A 87 -13.39 -6.98 -12.71
C TYR A 87 -14.66 -6.93 -13.54
N ILE A 88 -15.58 -6.04 -13.20
CA ILE A 88 -16.82 -5.87 -13.97
C ILE A 88 -16.50 -5.35 -15.38
N ALA A 89 -15.58 -4.40 -15.48
CA ALA A 89 -15.18 -3.79 -16.75
C ALA A 89 -14.28 -4.72 -17.60
N ASN A 90 -13.47 -5.55 -16.95
CA ASN A 90 -12.49 -6.45 -17.60
C ASN A 90 -12.41 -7.81 -16.88
N PRO A 91 -13.31 -8.74 -17.16
CA PRO A 91 -13.36 -10.04 -16.48
C PRO A 91 -12.07 -10.88 -16.58
N GLN A 92 -11.28 -10.71 -17.64
CA GLN A 92 -10.02 -11.43 -17.83
C GLN A 92 -8.96 -11.05 -16.78
N PHE A 93 -9.11 -9.89 -16.15
CA PHE A 93 -8.19 -9.46 -15.08
C PHE A 93 -8.21 -10.40 -13.88
N HIS A 94 -9.32 -11.11 -13.65
CA HIS A 94 -9.41 -12.10 -12.56
C HIS A 94 -8.36 -13.20 -12.69
N GLU A 95 -8.13 -13.73 -13.88
CA GLU A 95 -7.13 -14.77 -14.12
C GLU A 95 -5.71 -14.24 -13.83
N LEU A 96 -5.40 -13.04 -14.32
CA LEU A 96 -4.10 -12.42 -14.10
C LEU A 96 -3.78 -12.22 -12.60
N ILE A 97 -4.73 -11.67 -11.85
CA ILE A 97 -4.49 -11.40 -10.42
C ILE A 97 -4.51 -12.69 -9.60
N SER A 98 -5.31 -13.68 -9.96
CA SER A 98 -5.34 -15.00 -9.28
C SER A 98 -4.03 -15.74 -9.47
N THR A 99 -3.46 -15.73 -10.68
CA THR A 99 -2.15 -16.30 -10.97
C THR A 99 -1.05 -15.59 -10.16
N ALA A 100 -1.06 -14.27 -10.13
CA ALA A 100 -0.10 -13.50 -9.33
C ALA A 100 -0.30 -13.75 -7.81
N ALA A 101 -1.53 -13.95 -7.34
CA ALA A 101 -1.85 -14.24 -5.95
C ALA A 101 -1.32 -15.61 -5.52
N SER A 102 -1.46 -16.65 -6.34
CA SER A 102 -0.94 -17.99 -6.03
C SER A 102 0.57 -17.94 -5.80
N VAL A 103 1.33 -17.32 -6.71
CA VAL A 103 2.79 -17.14 -6.55
C VAL A 103 3.13 -16.32 -5.31
N LYS A 104 2.39 -15.23 -5.04
CA LYS A 104 2.62 -14.37 -3.88
C LYS A 104 2.46 -15.14 -2.56
N PHE A 105 1.40 -15.92 -2.44
CA PHE A 105 1.10 -16.66 -1.21
C PHE A 105 1.81 -18.03 -1.08
N GLU A 106 2.69 -18.41 -2.01
CA GLU A 106 3.69 -19.47 -1.80
C GLU A 106 4.77 -19.04 -0.80
N LYS A 107 5.04 -17.75 -0.66
CA LYS A 107 6.01 -17.21 0.30
C LYS A 107 5.72 -17.67 1.73
N THR A 108 6.78 -17.94 2.48
CA THR A 108 6.69 -18.29 3.91
C THR A 108 6.25 -17.08 4.75
N TYR A 109 5.80 -17.32 5.98
CA TYR A 109 5.46 -16.24 6.92
C TYR A 109 6.63 -15.28 7.18
N ALA A 110 7.85 -15.81 7.25
CA ALA A 110 9.05 -15.00 7.42
C ALA A 110 9.31 -14.11 6.19
N GLN A 111 9.17 -14.66 4.98
CA GLN A 111 9.32 -13.88 3.74
C GLN A 111 8.28 -12.76 3.63
N MET A 112 7.03 -13.01 4.03
CA MET A 112 5.98 -11.99 4.06
C MET A 112 6.28 -10.89 5.10
N LEU A 113 6.77 -11.29 6.29
CA LEU A 113 7.15 -10.34 7.34
C LEU A 113 8.31 -9.45 6.90
N PHE A 114 9.42 -10.03 6.43
CA PHE A 114 10.60 -9.26 6.02
C PHE A 114 10.34 -8.45 4.75
N GLY A 115 9.61 -9.00 3.77
CA GLY A 115 9.12 -8.25 2.62
C GLY A 115 8.28 -7.04 3.03
N GLY A 116 7.43 -7.22 4.05
CA GLY A 116 6.67 -6.14 4.67
C GLY A 116 7.58 -5.09 5.33
N ILE A 117 8.62 -5.50 6.06
CA ILE A 117 9.56 -4.56 6.69
C ILE A 117 10.24 -3.69 5.63
N PHE A 118 10.78 -4.27 4.57
CA PHE A 118 11.43 -3.51 3.50
C PHE A 118 10.46 -2.52 2.82
N CYS A 119 9.24 -2.96 2.53
CA CYS A 119 8.23 -2.07 1.98
C CYS A 119 7.88 -0.93 2.95
N GLY A 120 7.68 -1.24 4.24
CA GLY A 120 7.38 -0.23 5.26
C GLY A 120 8.47 0.84 5.36
N MET A 121 9.75 0.44 5.31
CA MET A 121 10.88 1.37 5.28
C MET A 121 10.83 2.29 4.05
N LEU A 122 10.69 1.71 2.86
CA LEU A 122 10.71 2.45 1.59
C LEU A 122 9.52 3.41 1.46
N ILE A 123 8.32 2.97 1.79
CA ILE A 123 7.12 3.81 1.71
C ILE A 123 7.15 4.93 2.75
N HIS A 124 7.61 4.63 3.97
CA HIS A 124 7.72 5.66 5.00
C HIS A 124 8.76 6.72 4.61
N PHE A 125 9.92 6.30 4.11
CA PHE A 125 10.92 7.20 3.56
C PHE A 125 10.35 8.07 2.42
N ALA A 126 9.67 7.46 1.45
CA ALA A 126 9.04 8.16 0.33
C ALA A 126 8.06 9.25 0.79
N VAL A 127 7.22 8.92 1.78
CA VAL A 127 6.24 9.87 2.33
C VAL A 127 6.92 10.99 3.13
N LYS A 128 8.02 10.68 3.83
CA LYS A 128 8.73 11.65 4.67
C LYS A 128 9.56 12.62 3.85
N CYS A 129 10.28 12.15 2.83
CA CYS A 129 11.15 13.02 2.02
C CYS A 129 10.37 13.95 1.09
N LYS A 130 9.15 13.62 0.69
CA LYS A 130 8.25 14.42 -0.18
C LYS A 130 8.88 14.89 -1.50
N VAL A 131 9.87 14.16 -1.98
CA VAL A 131 10.56 14.44 -3.24
C VAL A 131 10.04 13.45 -4.29
N SER A 132 9.41 13.94 -5.34
CA SER A 132 8.65 13.11 -6.28
C SER A 132 9.47 12.01 -6.94
N TYR A 133 10.69 12.29 -7.40
CA TYR A 133 11.52 11.26 -8.02
C TYR A 133 11.99 10.19 -7.02
N LEU A 134 12.32 10.57 -5.76
CA LEU A 134 12.66 9.61 -4.70
C LEU A 134 11.47 8.75 -4.32
N THR A 135 10.27 9.33 -4.32
CA THR A 135 9.02 8.56 -4.12
C THR A 135 8.85 7.52 -5.22
N SER A 136 9.01 7.90 -6.50
CA SER A 136 8.90 6.95 -7.61
C SER A 136 9.98 5.87 -7.53
N MET A 137 11.23 6.24 -7.20
CA MET A 137 12.31 5.26 -7.03
C MET A 137 12.02 4.28 -5.89
N ALA A 138 11.54 4.75 -4.74
CA ALA A 138 11.18 3.88 -3.63
C ALA A 138 10.08 2.88 -4.03
N VAL A 139 9.08 3.31 -4.82
CA VAL A 139 8.03 2.44 -5.36
C VAL A 139 8.61 1.41 -6.32
N ILE A 140 9.44 1.84 -7.27
CA ILE A 140 10.08 0.92 -8.23
C ILE A 140 10.92 -0.13 -7.48
N ILE A 141 11.71 0.30 -6.51
CA ILE A 141 12.55 -0.58 -5.72
C ILE A 141 11.70 -1.62 -4.98
N PHE A 142 10.66 -1.19 -4.21
CA PHE A 142 9.89 -2.15 -3.44
C PHE A 142 9.18 -3.18 -4.31
N ILE A 143 8.70 -2.79 -5.50
CA ILE A 143 8.06 -3.72 -6.43
C ILE A 143 9.08 -4.70 -7.03
N LEU A 144 10.23 -4.20 -7.50
CA LEU A 144 11.23 -5.03 -8.16
C LEU A 144 11.92 -6.03 -7.22
N ILE A 145 12.09 -5.68 -5.94
CA ILE A 145 12.63 -6.62 -4.93
C ILE A 145 11.57 -7.59 -4.40
N GLY A 146 10.31 -7.46 -4.85
CA GLY A 146 9.22 -8.33 -4.39
C GLY A 146 8.83 -8.09 -2.93
N ALA A 147 8.98 -6.86 -2.43
CA ALA A 147 8.52 -6.49 -1.10
C ALA A 147 6.99 -6.42 -1.03
N GLU A 148 6.44 -6.53 0.18
CA GLU A 148 5.01 -6.73 0.42
C GLU A 148 4.36 -5.48 1.02
N HIS A 149 3.31 -4.98 0.36
CA HIS A 149 2.58 -3.78 0.77
C HIS A 149 1.14 -4.13 1.16
N CYS A 150 0.79 -4.05 2.45
CA CYS A 150 -0.49 -4.56 2.97
C CYS A 150 -1.74 -4.04 2.23
N ILE A 151 -1.75 -2.79 1.76
CA ILE A 151 -2.90 -2.29 0.99
C ILE A 151 -2.90 -2.90 -0.42
N ALA A 152 -1.75 -2.92 -1.11
CA ALA A 152 -1.63 -3.46 -2.45
C ALA A 152 -1.82 -4.99 -2.50
N ASP A 153 -1.53 -5.70 -1.41
CA ASP A 153 -1.66 -7.15 -1.32
C ASP A 153 -3.09 -7.63 -1.04
N PHE A 154 -3.95 -6.75 -0.60
CA PHE A 154 -5.33 -7.11 -0.24
C PHE A 154 -6.16 -7.70 -1.39
N PRO A 155 -6.11 -7.18 -2.64
CA PRO A 155 -6.80 -7.81 -3.76
C PRO A 155 -6.33 -9.24 -4.03
N TYR A 156 -5.04 -9.52 -3.90
CA TYR A 156 -4.49 -10.87 -4.05
C TYR A 156 -5.02 -11.81 -2.96
N LEU A 157 -5.12 -11.33 -1.70
CA LEU A 157 -5.74 -12.11 -0.62
C LEU A 157 -7.19 -12.49 -0.95
N LEU A 158 -7.97 -11.54 -1.50
CA LEU A 158 -9.39 -11.79 -1.80
C LEU A 158 -9.59 -12.88 -2.88
N THR A 159 -8.64 -13.05 -3.81
CA THR A 159 -8.73 -14.08 -4.86
C THR A 159 -8.35 -15.48 -4.39
N THR A 160 -7.61 -15.60 -3.29
CA THR A 160 -7.09 -16.88 -2.76
C THR A 160 -7.36 -17.03 -1.27
N LEU A 161 -8.49 -16.51 -0.79
CA LEU A 161 -8.82 -16.41 0.63
C LEU A 161 -8.76 -17.75 1.36
N SER A 162 -7.86 -17.84 2.35
CA SER A 162 -7.70 -18.98 3.24
C SER A 162 -7.11 -18.55 4.58
N LEU A 163 -7.27 -19.35 5.64
CA LEU A 163 -6.70 -19.05 6.94
C LEU A 163 -5.17 -18.84 6.90
N PRO A 164 -4.36 -19.69 6.21
CA PRO A 164 -2.93 -19.45 6.06
C PRO A 164 -2.62 -18.13 5.35
N HIS A 165 -3.38 -17.76 4.30
CA HIS A 165 -3.16 -16.51 3.56
C HIS A 165 -3.52 -15.29 4.40
N ILE A 166 -4.57 -15.36 5.21
CA ILE A 166 -4.91 -14.31 6.19
C ILE A 166 -3.74 -14.14 7.18
N GLY A 167 -3.21 -15.24 7.72
CA GLY A 167 -2.05 -15.19 8.60
C GLY A 167 -0.82 -14.55 7.95
N LYS A 168 -0.52 -14.89 6.69
CA LYS A 168 0.56 -14.29 5.91
C LYS A 168 0.33 -12.80 5.67
N PHE A 169 -0.90 -12.40 5.35
CA PHE A 169 -1.28 -11.00 5.18
C PHE A 169 -1.11 -10.18 6.48
N LEU A 170 -1.43 -10.77 7.63
CA LEU A 170 -1.15 -10.13 8.93
C LEU A 170 0.35 -9.91 9.14
N MET A 171 1.22 -10.84 8.71
CA MET A 171 2.68 -10.63 8.76
C MET A 171 3.10 -9.43 7.93
N VAL A 172 2.48 -9.19 6.77
CA VAL A 172 2.75 -7.99 5.95
C VAL A 172 2.35 -6.72 6.70
N ILE A 173 1.18 -6.68 7.34
CA ILE A 173 0.75 -5.52 8.14
C ILE A 173 1.76 -5.23 9.26
N PHE A 174 2.18 -6.26 10.00
CA PHE A 174 3.20 -6.12 11.04
C PHE A 174 4.54 -5.66 10.46
N GLY A 175 5.00 -6.26 9.38
CA GLY A 175 6.22 -5.88 8.69
C GLY A 175 6.22 -4.43 8.25
N ASN A 176 5.16 -3.98 7.56
CA ASN A 176 5.02 -2.59 7.16
C ASN A 176 5.09 -1.63 8.36
N SER A 177 4.48 -2.03 9.48
CA SER A 177 4.50 -1.22 10.72
C SER A 177 5.89 -1.13 11.31
N ILE A 178 6.60 -2.25 11.43
CA ILE A 178 7.96 -2.30 11.96
C ILE A 178 8.90 -1.45 11.09
N GLY A 179 8.87 -1.65 9.76
CA GLY A 179 9.72 -0.91 8.84
C GLY A 179 9.52 0.59 8.89
N ALA A 180 8.26 1.04 8.93
CA ALA A 180 7.93 2.46 9.05
C ALA A 180 8.41 3.06 10.38
N ILE A 181 8.21 2.36 11.50
CA ILE A 181 8.66 2.81 12.84
C ILE A 181 10.18 2.90 12.91
N LEU A 182 10.90 1.95 12.32
CA LEU A 182 12.37 1.96 12.29
C LEU A 182 12.89 3.23 11.61
N ILE A 183 12.37 3.57 10.44
CA ILE A 183 12.77 4.78 9.71
C ILE A 183 12.38 6.04 10.49
N GLU A 184 11.15 6.12 11.03
CA GLU A 184 10.72 7.29 11.79
C GLU A 184 11.59 7.54 13.02
N LYS A 185 11.88 6.50 13.79
CA LYS A 185 12.73 6.62 14.99
C LYS A 185 14.18 6.96 14.62
N GLY A 186 14.75 6.35 13.56
CA GLY A 186 16.10 6.62 13.10
C GLY A 186 16.30 8.08 12.74
N ILE A 187 15.44 8.62 11.87
CA ILE A 187 15.52 10.03 11.43
C ILE A 187 15.23 10.99 12.59
N SER A 188 14.28 10.68 13.49
CA SER A 188 13.95 11.53 14.63
C SER A 188 15.03 11.53 15.73
N TYR A 189 15.85 10.49 15.80
CA TYR A 189 16.99 10.42 16.72
C TYR A 189 18.10 11.39 16.27
N ASP A 190 18.44 11.37 14.99
CA ASP A 190 19.49 12.22 14.41
C ASP A 190 19.16 13.71 14.56
N ASN A 191 17.94 14.12 14.21
CA ASN A 191 17.49 15.51 14.32
C ASN A 191 17.45 16.08 15.76
N ARG A 192 17.63 15.26 16.80
CA ARG A 192 17.72 15.72 18.20
C ARG A 192 19.16 15.93 18.68
N ASN A 193 20.12 15.47 17.88
CA ASN A 193 21.55 15.53 18.24
C ASN A 193 22.34 16.52 17.36
N ILE A 194 21.63 17.23 16.46
CA ILE A 194 22.15 18.35 15.68
C ILE A 194 21.55 19.66 16.21
#